data_082a7226ad22172eda87c88d9e1d67ce
#
_entry.id   082a7226ad22172eda87c88d9e1d67ce
#
_cell.length_a   1.000
_cell.length_b   1.000
_cell.length_c   1.000
_cell.angle_alpha   90.00
_cell.angle_beta   90.00
_cell.angle_gamma   90.00
#
_symmetry.space_group_name_H-M   'P 1'
#
loop_
_entity.id
_entity.type
_entity.pdbx_description
1 polymer ?
#
loop_
_entity_poly.entity_id
_entity_poly.type
_entity_poly.pdbx_seq_one_letter_code
_entity_poly.pdbx_strand_id
1 'polypeptide(L)'
;MQFSEVKQRIDRVEQCADEAERAVQAGSVPGELRQSVDAMHQQARQAQQECSSGQQGDESRLRDVVMQLEQAGDRAMQACRNAGKVDPQVQQAVQRAHDEASSLKKQLQMG
;
A
#
# COMPACT_ATOMS: atom_id res chain seq x y z
N MET A 1 -9.59 4.61 16.70
CA MET A 1 -8.48 5.30 16.03
C MET A 1 -8.97 6.64 15.49
N GLN A 2 -8.21 7.70 15.71
CA GLN A 2 -8.61 9.03 15.26
C GLN A 2 -8.34 9.21 13.76
N PHE A 3 -9.15 10.04 13.14
CA PHE A 3 -9.03 10.30 11.70
C PHE A 3 -7.63 10.80 11.32
N SER A 4 -7.04 11.69 12.12
CA SER A 4 -5.71 12.21 11.85
C SER A 4 -4.64 11.13 11.89
N GLU A 5 -4.79 10.13 12.76
CA GLU A 5 -3.88 9.00 12.82
C GLU A 5 -4.02 8.12 11.58
N VAL A 6 -5.25 7.89 11.15
CA VAL A 6 -5.51 7.11 9.92
C VAL A 6 -4.84 7.80 8.73
N LYS A 7 -5.00 9.11 8.63
CA LYS A 7 -4.40 9.87 7.55
C LYS A 7 -2.87 9.76 7.55
N GLN A 8 -2.25 9.89 8.73
CA GLN A 8 -0.80 9.73 8.85
C GLN A 8 -0.33 8.34 8.43
N ARG A 9 -1.08 7.31 8.82
CA ARG A 9 -0.74 5.95 8.47
C ARG A 9 -0.88 5.70 6.97
N ILE A 10 -1.91 6.26 6.35
CA ILE A 10 -2.10 6.15 4.90
C ILE A 10 -0.97 6.87 4.17
N ASP A 11 -0.56 8.05 4.64
CA ASP A 11 0.57 8.78 4.07
C ASP A 11 1.84 7.93 4.12
N ARG A 12 2.03 7.20 5.20
CA ARG A 12 3.19 6.33 5.38
C ARG A 12 3.15 5.16 4.40
N VAL A 13 1.97 4.57 4.19
CA VAL A 13 1.81 3.50 3.20
C VAL A 13 2.13 4.03 1.80
N GLU A 14 1.65 5.23 1.48
CA GLU A 14 1.91 5.84 0.18
C GLU A 14 3.41 6.07 -0.03
N GLN A 15 4.12 6.54 0.98
CA GLN A 15 5.57 6.73 0.89
C GLN A 15 6.29 5.41 0.65
N CYS A 16 5.89 4.36 1.34
CA CYS A 16 6.48 3.03 1.13
C CYS A 16 6.18 2.51 -0.26
N ALA A 17 4.96 2.74 -0.76
CA ALA A 17 4.58 2.32 -2.11
C ALA A 17 5.35 3.10 -3.17
N ASP A 18 5.57 4.40 -2.94
CA ASP A 18 6.37 5.23 -3.83
C ASP A 18 7.82 4.73 -3.89
N GLU A 19 8.40 4.37 -2.76
CA GLU A 19 9.73 3.79 -2.72
C GLU A 19 9.80 2.48 -3.50
N ALA A 20 8.77 1.64 -3.34
CA ALA A 20 8.70 0.38 -4.08
C ALA A 20 8.63 0.63 -5.58
N GLU A 21 7.83 1.61 -6.00
CA GLU A 21 7.73 1.95 -7.41
C GLU A 21 9.05 2.45 -7.98
N ARG A 22 9.74 3.30 -7.25
CA ARG A 22 11.07 3.78 -7.68
C ARG A 22 12.06 2.65 -7.79
N ALA A 23 12.02 1.71 -6.85
CA ALA A 23 12.92 0.56 -6.85
C ALA A 23 12.68 -0.33 -8.07
N VAL A 24 11.39 -0.58 -8.43
CA VAL A 24 11.09 -1.40 -9.61
C VAL A 24 11.44 -0.67 -10.91
N GLN A 25 11.33 0.65 -10.94
CA GLN A 25 11.74 1.42 -12.11
C GLN A 25 13.23 1.44 -12.30
N ALA A 26 14.00 1.47 -11.21
CA ALA A 26 15.45 1.50 -11.26
C ALA A 26 16.03 0.13 -11.58
N GLY A 27 15.32 -0.95 -11.30
CA GLY A 27 15.78 -2.30 -11.49
C GLY A 27 15.13 -2.99 -12.67
N SER A 28 15.66 -4.16 -13.01
CA SER A 28 15.08 -5.01 -14.04
C SER A 28 14.19 -6.05 -13.33
N VAL A 29 12.88 -5.83 -13.38
CA VAL A 29 11.92 -6.71 -12.70
C VAL A 29 10.89 -7.21 -13.70
N PRO A 30 10.25 -8.37 -13.41
CA PRO A 30 9.17 -8.86 -14.27
C PRO A 30 8.01 -7.86 -14.34
N GLY A 31 7.33 -7.85 -15.49
CA GLY A 31 6.21 -6.93 -15.71
C GLY A 31 5.08 -7.12 -14.72
N GLU A 32 4.84 -8.35 -14.29
CA GLU A 32 3.81 -8.65 -13.30
C GLU A 32 4.08 -7.93 -11.97
N LEU A 33 5.33 -7.97 -11.52
CA LEU A 33 5.73 -7.29 -10.29
C LEU A 33 5.58 -5.78 -10.44
N ARG A 34 6.00 -5.23 -11.57
CA ARG A 34 5.88 -3.80 -11.85
C ARG A 34 4.42 -3.36 -11.82
N GLN A 35 3.54 -4.13 -12.46
CA GLN A 35 2.12 -3.82 -12.48
C GLN A 35 1.50 -3.89 -11.08
N SER A 36 1.91 -4.87 -10.29
CA SER A 36 1.40 -5.02 -8.92
C SER A 36 1.82 -3.86 -8.04
N VAL A 37 3.07 -3.40 -8.17
CA VAL A 37 3.57 -2.26 -7.41
C VAL A 37 2.87 -0.97 -7.86
N ASP A 38 2.66 -0.79 -9.17
CA ASP A 38 1.91 0.35 -9.69
C ASP A 38 0.50 0.39 -9.10
N ALA A 39 -0.19 -0.75 -9.10
CA ALA A 39 -1.54 -0.83 -8.56
C ALA A 39 -1.57 -0.49 -7.07
N MET A 40 -0.60 -0.98 -6.31
CA MET A 40 -0.47 -0.67 -4.89
C MET A 40 -0.27 0.83 -4.66
N HIS A 41 0.59 1.45 -5.46
CA HIS A 41 0.86 2.88 -5.36
C HIS A 41 -0.38 3.72 -5.69
N GLN A 42 -1.11 3.33 -6.73
CA GLN A 42 -2.36 4.00 -7.10
C GLN A 42 -3.41 3.88 -6.02
N GLN A 43 -3.54 2.70 -5.42
CA GLN A 43 -4.48 2.50 -4.32
C GLN A 43 -4.10 3.36 -3.11
N ALA A 44 -2.81 3.48 -2.83
CA ALA A 44 -2.35 4.31 -1.72
C ALA A 44 -2.69 5.79 -1.96
N ARG A 45 -2.53 6.27 -3.19
CA ARG A 45 -2.91 7.63 -3.55
C ARG A 45 -4.41 7.85 -3.45
N GLN A 46 -5.18 6.87 -3.88
CA GLN A 46 -6.63 6.95 -3.78
C GLN A 46 -7.06 7.03 -2.32
N ALA A 47 -6.42 6.25 -1.45
CA ALA A 47 -6.68 6.31 -0.01
C ALA A 47 -6.35 7.69 0.56
N GLN A 48 -5.25 8.31 0.12
CA GLN A 48 -4.91 9.67 0.52
C GLN A 48 -5.99 10.66 0.12
N GLN A 49 -6.49 10.55 -1.12
CA GLN A 49 -7.52 11.45 -1.63
C GLN A 49 -8.82 11.30 -0.84
N GLU A 50 -9.20 10.08 -0.52
CA GLU A 50 -10.39 9.84 0.29
C GLU A 50 -10.28 10.48 1.65
N CYS A 51 -9.11 10.40 2.29
CA CYS A 51 -8.88 11.02 3.57
C CYS A 51 -8.86 12.54 3.49
N SER A 52 -8.40 13.10 2.38
CA SER A 52 -8.29 14.54 2.18
C SER A 52 -9.57 15.22 1.76
N SER A 53 -10.54 14.46 1.25
CA SER A 53 -11.77 15.02 0.69
C SER A 53 -12.74 15.56 1.75
N GLY A 54 -12.41 15.43 3.02
CA GLY A 54 -13.19 16.02 4.10
C GLY A 54 -14.44 15.28 4.51
N GLN A 55 -14.69 14.13 3.94
CA GLN A 55 -15.84 13.31 4.33
C GLN A 55 -15.47 12.45 5.53
N GLN A 56 -15.35 13.10 6.65
CA GLN A 56 -14.85 12.47 7.89
C GLN A 56 -15.83 11.48 8.49
N GLY A 57 -17.04 11.41 8.02
CA GLY A 57 -18.06 10.55 8.60
C GLY A 57 -18.18 9.17 7.99
N ASP A 58 -17.46 8.89 6.91
CA ASP A 58 -17.66 7.63 6.19
C ASP A 58 -16.56 6.63 6.51
N GLU A 59 -16.66 6.03 7.70
CA GLU A 59 -15.72 4.99 8.15
C GLU A 59 -15.78 3.75 7.26
N SER A 60 -16.97 3.42 6.78
CA SER A 60 -17.21 2.28 5.91
C SER A 60 -16.38 2.37 4.65
N ARG A 61 -16.40 3.55 4.01
CA ARG A 61 -15.66 3.80 2.79
C ARG A 61 -14.15 3.76 3.04
N LEU A 62 -13.73 4.32 4.17
CA LEU A 62 -12.32 4.31 4.55
C LEU A 62 -11.82 2.88 4.76
N ARG A 63 -12.62 2.06 5.43
CA ARG A 63 -12.28 0.64 5.62
C ARG A 63 -12.15 -0.09 4.29
N ASP A 64 -13.07 0.17 3.37
CA ASP A 64 -13.05 -0.45 2.04
C ASP A 64 -11.77 -0.08 1.29
N VAL A 65 -11.41 1.19 1.32
CA VAL A 65 -10.19 1.67 0.65
C VAL A 65 -8.95 1.02 1.27
N VAL A 66 -8.89 0.93 2.59
CA VAL A 66 -7.76 0.31 3.28
C VAL A 66 -7.70 -1.18 2.97
N MET A 67 -8.84 -1.86 2.90
CA MET A 67 -8.88 -3.27 2.53
C MET A 67 -8.36 -3.49 1.12
N GLN A 68 -8.75 -2.63 0.18
CA GLN A 68 -8.24 -2.71 -1.20
C GLN A 68 -6.74 -2.47 -1.24
N LEU A 69 -6.26 -1.54 -0.44
CA LEU A 69 -4.83 -1.23 -0.35
C LEU A 69 -4.05 -2.44 0.18
N GLU A 70 -4.57 -3.08 1.22
CA GLU A 70 -3.94 -4.27 1.78
C GLU A 70 -3.93 -5.42 0.77
N GLN A 71 -5.00 -5.61 0.01
CA GLN A 71 -5.05 -6.62 -1.04
C GLN A 71 -4.05 -6.33 -2.15
N ALA A 72 -3.89 -5.07 -2.52
CA ALA A 72 -2.88 -4.69 -3.52
C ALA A 72 -1.48 -4.98 -2.99
N GLY A 73 -1.23 -4.76 -1.71
CA GLY A 73 0.03 -5.12 -1.07
C GLY A 73 0.28 -6.61 -1.08
N ASP A 74 -0.76 -7.41 -0.81
CA ASP A 74 -0.66 -8.88 -0.88
C ASP A 74 -0.27 -9.35 -2.28
N ARG A 75 -0.87 -8.76 -3.32
CA ARG A 75 -0.55 -9.11 -4.70
C ARG A 75 0.89 -8.77 -5.03
N ALA A 76 1.36 -7.61 -4.57
CA ALA A 76 2.74 -7.21 -4.81
C ALA A 76 3.71 -8.15 -4.10
N MET A 77 3.40 -8.56 -2.88
CA MET A 77 4.20 -9.54 -2.15
C MET A 77 4.25 -10.88 -2.87
N GLN A 78 3.11 -11.33 -3.37
CA GLN A 78 3.03 -12.58 -4.10
C GLN A 78 3.81 -12.51 -5.41
N ALA A 79 3.73 -11.38 -6.11
CA ALA A 79 4.51 -11.16 -7.33
C ALA A 79 6.01 -11.21 -7.05
N CYS A 80 6.45 -10.69 -5.91
CA CYS A 80 7.85 -10.80 -5.49
C CYS A 80 8.26 -12.26 -5.33
N ARG A 81 7.43 -13.07 -4.67
CA ARG A 81 7.71 -14.48 -4.46
C ARG A 81 7.77 -15.24 -5.78
N ASN A 82 6.83 -14.93 -6.68
CA ASN A 82 6.76 -15.60 -7.98
C ASN A 82 7.93 -15.24 -8.89
N ALA A 83 8.48 -14.04 -8.72
CA ALA A 83 9.62 -13.58 -9.50
C ALA A 83 10.93 -14.30 -9.14
N GLY A 84 10.98 -14.90 -7.97
CA GLY A 84 12.16 -15.63 -7.50
C GLY A 84 13.22 -14.69 -6.96
N LYS A 85 14.17 -14.31 -7.83
CA LYS A 85 15.25 -13.39 -7.43
C LYS A 85 14.84 -11.97 -7.71
N VAL A 86 14.56 -11.22 -6.66
CA VAL A 86 14.20 -9.81 -6.73
C VAL A 86 15.24 -9.01 -5.97
N ASP A 87 15.56 -7.81 -6.47
CA ASP A 87 16.44 -6.89 -5.77
C ASP A 87 15.97 -6.71 -4.34
N PRO A 88 16.88 -6.83 -3.34
CA PRO A 88 16.48 -6.66 -1.92
C PRO A 88 15.77 -5.33 -1.64
N GLN A 89 16.13 -4.26 -2.35
CA GLN A 89 15.47 -2.97 -2.16
C GLN A 89 14.00 -3.03 -2.55
N VAL A 90 13.70 -3.70 -3.67
CA VAL A 90 12.31 -3.88 -4.12
C VAL A 90 11.55 -4.70 -3.10
N GLN A 91 12.12 -5.82 -2.67
CA GLN A 91 11.47 -6.73 -1.74
C GLN A 91 11.17 -6.04 -0.42
N GLN A 92 12.14 -5.31 0.13
CA GLN A 92 11.97 -4.60 1.39
C GLN A 92 10.91 -3.49 1.29
N ALA A 93 10.92 -2.74 0.20
CA ALA A 93 9.97 -1.64 0.02
C ALA A 93 8.55 -2.18 -0.11
N VAL A 94 8.36 -3.25 -0.88
CA VAL A 94 7.04 -3.90 -1.03
C VAL A 94 6.58 -4.44 0.32
N GLN A 95 7.47 -5.09 1.05
CA GLN A 95 7.13 -5.65 2.36
C GLN A 95 6.72 -4.57 3.34
N ARG A 96 7.43 -3.45 3.37
CA ARG A 96 7.08 -2.34 4.25
C ARG A 96 5.70 -1.78 3.94
N ALA A 97 5.42 -1.58 2.65
CA ALA A 97 4.11 -1.08 2.24
C ALA A 97 3.01 -2.03 2.66
N HIS A 98 3.22 -3.33 2.44
CA HIS A 98 2.26 -4.35 2.84
C HIS A 98 2.06 -4.37 4.35
N ASP A 99 3.13 -4.34 5.12
CA ASP A 99 3.07 -4.40 6.58
C ASP A 99 2.33 -3.19 7.14
N GLU A 100 2.60 -2.00 6.62
CA GLU A 100 1.91 -0.79 7.05
C GLU A 100 0.42 -0.86 6.74
N ALA A 101 0.06 -1.32 5.54
CA ALA A 101 -1.35 -1.45 5.16
C ALA A 101 -2.05 -2.51 6.00
N SER A 102 -1.40 -3.63 6.27
CA SER A 102 -1.94 -4.70 7.08
C SER A 102 -2.17 -4.25 8.53
N SER A 103 -1.21 -3.52 9.08
CA SER A 103 -1.32 -2.97 10.43
C SER A 103 -2.48 -1.98 10.54
N LEU A 104 -2.62 -1.11 9.56
CA LEU A 104 -3.70 -0.14 9.52
C LEU A 104 -5.06 -0.82 9.43
N LYS A 105 -5.16 -1.83 8.57
CA LYS A 105 -6.38 -2.63 8.44
C LYS A 105 -6.80 -3.24 9.76
N LYS A 106 -5.85 -3.84 10.48
CA LYS A 106 -6.12 -4.46 11.78
C LYS A 106 -6.63 -3.44 12.78
N GLN A 107 -6.02 -2.27 12.83
CA GLN A 107 -6.42 -1.22 13.77
C GLN A 107 -7.83 -0.72 13.47
N LEU A 108 -8.18 -0.58 12.19
CA LEU A 108 -9.52 -0.15 11.82
C LEU A 108 -10.57 -1.21 12.15
N GLN A 109 -10.23 -2.49 12.04
CA GLN A 109 -11.15 -3.57 12.40
C GLN A 109 -11.36 -3.70 13.90
N MET A 110 -10.34 -3.38 14.69
CA MET A 110 -10.40 -3.48 16.14
C MET A 110 -11.06 -2.27 16.79
N GLY A 111 -11.04 -1.14 16.10
CA GLY A 111 -11.57 0.09 16.61
C GLY A 111 -13.01 0.30 16.34
#